data_c62a853e69c8e973e0052e635276a5e0
#
_entry.id   c62a853e69c8e973e0052e635276a5e0
#
_cell.length_a   1.000
_cell.length_b   1.000
_cell.length_c   1.000
_cell.angle_alpha   90.00
_cell.angle_beta   90.00
_cell.angle_gamma   90.00
#
_symmetry.space_group_name_H-M   'P 1'
#
loop_
_entity.id
_entity.type
_entity.pdbx_description
1 polymer ?
#
loop_
_entity_poly.entity_id
_entity_poly.type
_entity_poly.pdbx_seq_one_letter_code
_entity_poly.pdbx_strand_id
1 'polypeptide(L)'
;MKTYPQLNYRRIPLLFALTIVLILAACGTTTSTQSIQRVATPLPTQPVSGQQLLTGPVTYVALGASDAVGVGTNTPQTQGYVPLLAQKLPRGSHLINLGVSGIHLHEALSEELPLALSTNPRLITIWLVANDFIANVPYDSYMKDLNTLLMRLRSATHARIVMANLPDLTRLPVFSRLNKQQKAATLATIQRWNARIADIAGHYNVSIVDLMSQASLLTSHPEYISGDGFHPSAAGYAQLANLFWQSIR
;
A
#
# COMPACT_ATOMS: atom_id res chain seq x y z
N MET A 1 -43.74 2.42 -11.20
CA MET A 1 -43.14 2.59 -12.55
C MET A 1 -42.85 4.07 -12.76
N LYS A 2 -41.60 4.47 -12.69
CA LYS A 2 -41.12 5.83 -13.02
C LYS A 2 -40.16 5.68 -14.18
N THR A 3 -40.52 6.23 -15.31
CA THR A 3 -39.75 6.25 -16.57
C THR A 3 -38.71 7.37 -16.51
N TYR A 4 -37.43 7.04 -16.78
CA TYR A 4 -36.37 8.02 -16.95
C TYR A 4 -36.24 8.42 -18.44
N PRO A 5 -35.97 9.69 -18.77
CA PRO A 5 -35.83 10.15 -20.14
C PRO A 5 -34.44 9.82 -20.69
N GLN A 6 -34.40 9.35 -21.94
CA GLN A 6 -33.20 9.08 -22.73
C GLN A 6 -32.58 10.40 -23.22
N LEU A 7 -31.30 10.62 -22.98
CA LEU A 7 -30.54 11.75 -23.52
C LEU A 7 -29.99 11.38 -24.91
N ASN A 8 -30.40 12.12 -25.93
CA ASN A 8 -29.91 12.03 -27.31
C ASN A 8 -28.57 12.75 -27.45
N TYR A 9 -27.52 12.03 -27.81
CA TYR A 9 -26.25 12.62 -28.24
C TYR A 9 -26.31 13.07 -29.71
N ARG A 10 -26.31 14.38 -29.95
CA ARG A 10 -26.15 14.99 -31.28
C ARG A 10 -24.69 14.87 -31.72
N ARG A 11 -24.46 14.29 -32.91
CA ARG A 11 -23.18 14.23 -33.61
C ARG A 11 -22.81 15.62 -34.13
N ILE A 12 -21.58 16.06 -33.82
CA ILE A 12 -20.94 17.28 -34.39
C ILE A 12 -20.05 16.83 -35.52
N PRO A 13 -20.12 17.42 -36.72
CA PRO A 13 -19.25 17.06 -37.85
C PRO A 13 -17.88 17.72 -37.76
N LEU A 14 -16.84 16.94 -38.12
CA LEU A 14 -15.46 17.39 -38.30
C LEU A 14 -15.38 18.31 -39.56
N LEU A 15 -14.89 19.52 -39.36
CA LEU A 15 -14.43 20.41 -40.45
C LEU A 15 -12.91 20.36 -40.51
N PHE A 16 -12.40 19.84 -41.63
CA PHE A 16 -10.99 19.94 -42.03
C PHE A 16 -10.68 21.38 -42.45
N ALA A 17 -9.67 22.00 -41.86
CA ALA A 17 -9.06 23.21 -42.38
C ALA A 17 -7.59 22.92 -42.77
N LEU A 18 -7.36 22.96 -44.05
CA LEU A 18 -6.08 22.85 -44.74
C LEU A 18 -5.40 24.22 -44.67
N THR A 19 -4.24 24.36 -44.09
CA THR A 19 -3.43 25.59 -44.18
C THR A 19 -2.04 25.31 -44.74
N ILE A 20 -1.75 26.09 -45.76
CA ILE A 20 -0.63 26.12 -46.70
C ILE A 20 0.68 26.54 -46.01
N VAL A 21 1.76 25.81 -46.32
CA VAL A 21 3.14 26.12 -45.94
C VAL A 21 3.69 27.19 -46.83
N LEU A 22 4.16 28.30 -46.28
CA LEU A 22 5.01 29.30 -46.95
C LEU A 22 6.44 29.13 -46.41
N ILE A 23 7.34 28.76 -47.34
CA ILE A 23 8.79 28.70 -47.12
C ILE A 23 9.36 30.10 -47.38
N LEU A 24 9.97 30.70 -46.38
CA LEU A 24 10.84 31.86 -46.53
C LEU A 24 12.24 31.47 -46.06
N ALA A 25 13.14 31.37 -47.02
CA ALA A 25 14.57 31.28 -46.79
C ALA A 25 15.13 32.66 -46.41
N ALA A 26 15.83 32.77 -45.29
CA ALA A 26 16.66 33.90 -44.96
C ALA A 26 18.00 33.42 -44.42
N CYS A 27 19.07 33.89 -45.04
CA CYS A 27 20.47 33.62 -44.74
C CYS A 27 20.92 34.12 -43.36
N GLY A 28 21.69 33.31 -42.71
CA GLY A 28 22.98 33.58 -42.08
C GLY A 28 23.09 34.61 -40.96
N THR A 29 23.33 34.09 -39.76
CA THR A 29 24.44 34.54 -38.90
C THR A 29 24.69 33.43 -37.85
N THR A 30 25.90 32.87 -37.88
CA THR A 30 26.40 31.91 -36.94
C THR A 30 26.66 32.58 -35.60
N THR A 31 25.71 32.48 -34.68
CA THR A 31 25.96 32.78 -33.27
C THR A 31 26.24 31.43 -32.55
N SER A 32 27.50 31.26 -32.17
CA SER A 32 27.95 30.13 -31.34
C SER A 32 27.25 30.17 -30.01
N THR A 33 26.18 29.41 -29.89
CA THR A 33 25.55 29.16 -28.59
C THR A 33 26.30 28.03 -27.92
N GLN A 34 27.20 28.35 -27.00
CA GLN A 34 27.75 27.39 -26.07
C GLN A 34 26.59 26.80 -25.26
N SER A 35 26.22 25.57 -25.56
CA SER A 35 25.36 24.76 -24.73
C SER A 35 26.09 24.48 -23.42
N ILE A 36 25.70 25.17 -22.36
CA ILE A 36 26.08 24.77 -20.98
C ILE A 36 25.40 23.43 -20.73
N GLN A 37 26.12 22.34 -21.02
CA GLN A 37 25.76 21.04 -20.49
C GLN A 37 25.83 21.14 -18.96
N ARG A 38 24.67 21.30 -18.31
CA ARG A 38 24.56 20.97 -16.89
C ARG A 38 24.85 19.49 -16.77
N VAL A 39 26.08 19.16 -16.41
CA VAL A 39 26.44 17.85 -15.91
C VAL A 39 25.59 17.66 -14.66
N ALA A 40 24.53 16.86 -14.78
CA ALA A 40 23.81 16.38 -13.61
C ALA A 40 24.80 15.58 -12.79
N THR A 41 25.29 16.15 -11.70
CA THR A 41 26.06 15.43 -10.70
C THR A 41 25.20 14.27 -10.24
N PRO A 42 25.63 12.99 -10.39
CA PRO A 42 24.86 11.89 -9.85
C PRO A 42 24.77 12.13 -8.33
N LEU A 43 23.53 12.11 -7.80
CA LEU A 43 23.34 12.03 -6.37
C LEU A 43 24.18 10.85 -5.87
N PRO A 44 24.98 11.00 -4.81
CA PRO A 44 25.74 9.88 -4.28
C PRO A 44 24.74 8.80 -3.87
N THR A 45 24.71 7.71 -4.62
CA THR A 45 24.07 6.44 -4.24
C THR A 45 24.89 5.91 -3.06
N GLN A 46 24.55 6.36 -1.86
CA GLN A 46 25.05 5.68 -0.67
C GLN A 46 24.43 4.30 -0.67
N PRO A 47 25.21 3.22 -0.59
CA PRO A 47 24.66 1.92 -0.33
C PRO A 47 23.94 2.03 1.01
N VAL A 48 22.61 1.77 1.01
CA VAL A 48 21.83 1.67 2.26
C VAL A 48 22.28 0.37 2.93
N SER A 49 23.43 0.43 3.58
CA SER A 49 23.97 -0.65 4.39
C SER A 49 23.26 -0.64 5.73
N GLY A 50 22.64 -1.76 6.06
CA GLY A 50 22.22 -2.09 7.42
C GLY A 50 20.95 -1.37 7.84
N GLN A 51 19.94 -2.17 8.13
CA GLN A 51 18.71 -1.71 8.80
C GLN A 51 19.10 -1.01 10.11
N GLN A 52 19.20 0.31 10.08
CA GLN A 52 19.52 1.09 11.27
C GLN A 52 18.36 0.92 12.25
N LEU A 53 18.64 0.31 13.40
CA LEU A 53 17.68 0.20 14.51
C LEU A 53 17.09 1.58 14.78
N LEU A 54 15.79 1.63 15.03
CA LEU A 54 15.12 2.87 15.40
C LEU A 54 15.66 3.35 16.75
N THR A 55 16.64 4.24 16.71
CA THR A 55 17.21 4.86 17.90
C THR A 55 16.51 6.18 18.18
N GLY A 56 15.99 6.35 19.41
CA GLY A 56 15.28 7.55 19.84
C GLY A 56 13.82 7.63 19.31
N PRO A 57 13.10 8.68 19.70
CA PRO A 57 11.68 8.86 19.34
C PRO A 57 11.46 8.94 17.84
N VAL A 58 10.36 8.37 17.36
CA VAL A 58 10.00 8.33 15.95
C VAL A 58 8.56 8.80 15.74
N THR A 59 8.29 9.43 14.60
CA THR A 59 6.93 9.58 14.08
C THR A 59 6.61 8.27 13.35
N TYR A 60 5.66 7.52 13.90
CA TYR A 60 5.14 6.28 13.32
C TYR A 60 3.80 6.56 12.65
N VAL A 61 3.70 6.26 11.35
CA VAL A 61 2.48 6.38 10.56
C VAL A 61 2.01 5.00 10.13
N ALA A 62 0.74 4.69 10.36
CA ALA A 62 0.11 3.48 9.85
C ALA A 62 -0.84 3.83 8.70
N LEU A 63 -0.63 3.20 7.54
CA LEU A 63 -1.53 3.18 6.40
C LEU A 63 -2.25 1.83 6.41
N GLY A 64 -3.57 1.82 6.26
CA GLY A 64 -4.30 0.57 6.30
C GLY A 64 -5.81 0.71 6.32
N ALA A 65 -6.49 -0.41 6.36
CA ALA A 65 -7.94 -0.47 6.35
C ALA A 65 -8.50 -0.71 7.78
N SER A 66 -9.58 -1.49 7.87
CA SER A 66 -10.22 -1.88 9.13
C SER A 66 -9.28 -2.53 10.14
N ASP A 67 -8.27 -3.24 9.67
CA ASP A 67 -7.24 -3.84 10.52
C ASP A 67 -6.37 -2.78 11.22
N ALA A 68 -6.02 -1.69 10.54
CA ALA A 68 -5.29 -0.58 11.13
C ALA A 68 -6.16 0.18 12.13
N VAL A 69 -7.46 0.29 11.87
CA VAL A 69 -8.44 0.84 12.82
C VAL A 69 -8.55 -0.04 14.07
N GLY A 70 -8.37 -1.37 13.94
CA GLY A 70 -8.50 -2.34 15.04
C GLY A 70 -9.91 -2.93 15.14
N VAL A 71 -10.64 -3.00 14.01
CA VAL A 71 -11.95 -3.66 13.93
C VAL A 71 -11.82 -5.11 14.37
N GLY A 72 -12.81 -5.62 15.11
CA GLY A 72 -12.77 -6.96 15.70
C GLY A 72 -12.37 -6.97 17.19
N THR A 73 -12.04 -5.80 17.75
CA THR A 73 -11.75 -5.64 19.20
C THR A 73 -12.76 -4.72 19.87
N ASN A 74 -12.87 -4.83 21.20
CA ASN A 74 -13.75 -3.97 21.99
C ASN A 74 -13.18 -2.57 22.24
N THR A 75 -11.86 -2.43 22.19
CA THR A 75 -11.13 -1.18 22.43
C THR A 75 -10.03 -1.02 21.37
N PRO A 76 -10.39 -0.65 20.12
CA PRO A 76 -9.46 -0.56 18.99
C PRO A 76 -8.22 0.29 19.27
N GLN A 77 -8.39 1.38 20.03
CA GLN A 77 -7.33 2.35 20.36
C GLN A 77 -6.22 1.76 21.25
N THR A 78 -6.45 0.61 21.89
CA THR A 78 -5.48 -0.05 22.78
C THR A 78 -5.20 -1.49 22.41
N GLN A 79 -6.12 -2.17 21.69
CA GLN A 79 -6.05 -3.58 21.36
C GLN A 79 -5.74 -3.86 19.87
N GLY A 80 -5.84 -2.86 18.98
CA GLY A 80 -5.42 -2.97 17.59
C GLY A 80 -3.90 -3.14 17.46
N TYR A 81 -3.42 -3.75 16.34
CA TYR A 81 -1.98 -3.95 16.16
C TYR A 81 -1.20 -2.63 16.10
N VAL A 82 -1.78 -1.57 15.56
CA VAL A 82 -1.12 -0.25 15.41
C VAL A 82 -0.77 0.36 16.76
N PRO A 83 -1.70 0.55 17.71
CA PRO A 83 -1.36 1.04 19.05
C PRO A 83 -0.47 0.07 19.84
N LEU A 84 -0.64 -1.25 19.70
CA LEU A 84 0.23 -2.24 20.34
C LEU A 84 1.67 -2.18 19.81
N LEU A 85 1.83 -1.93 18.52
CA LEU A 85 3.16 -1.72 17.92
C LEU A 85 3.77 -0.39 18.40
N ALA A 86 2.97 0.67 18.49
CA ALA A 86 3.43 1.97 19.00
C ALA A 86 3.99 1.88 20.43
N GLN A 87 3.40 1.04 21.29
CA GLN A 87 3.89 0.80 22.66
C GLN A 87 5.28 0.16 22.71
N LYS A 88 5.72 -0.50 21.63
CA LYS A 88 7.06 -1.13 21.54
C LYS A 88 8.14 -0.15 21.07
N LEU A 89 7.74 1.04 20.59
CA LEU A 89 8.66 2.06 20.09
C LEU A 89 9.35 2.81 21.25
N PRO A 90 10.49 3.46 20.99
CA PRO A 90 11.17 4.28 22.00
C PRO A 90 10.26 5.32 22.62
N ARG A 91 10.45 5.58 23.90
CA ARG A 91 9.66 6.58 24.66
C ARG A 91 9.71 7.95 23.95
N GLY A 92 8.58 8.63 23.87
CA GLY A 92 8.42 9.89 23.16
C GLY A 92 8.13 9.73 21.66
N SER A 93 7.97 8.50 21.16
CA SER A 93 7.48 8.28 19.80
C SER A 93 6.04 8.73 19.65
N HIS A 94 5.68 9.19 18.46
CA HIS A 94 4.35 9.71 18.13
C HIS A 94 3.67 8.84 17.08
N LEU A 95 2.46 8.35 17.40
CA LEU A 95 1.64 7.54 16.50
C LEU A 95 0.65 8.41 15.72
N ILE A 96 0.58 8.20 14.41
CA ILE A 96 -0.44 8.72 13.51
C ILE A 96 -1.04 7.53 12.77
N ASN A 97 -2.24 7.12 13.17
CA ASN A 97 -2.98 6.05 12.52
C ASN A 97 -3.92 6.67 11.47
N LEU A 98 -3.66 6.41 10.20
CA LEU A 98 -4.45 6.92 9.07
C LEU A 98 -5.45 5.89 8.54
N GLY A 99 -5.56 4.72 9.18
CA GLY A 99 -6.43 3.65 8.72
C GLY A 99 -7.88 4.05 8.55
N VAL A 100 -8.49 3.67 7.43
CA VAL A 100 -9.89 3.89 7.09
C VAL A 100 -10.57 2.55 6.79
N SER A 101 -11.61 2.19 7.56
CA SER A 101 -12.31 0.92 7.36
C SER A 101 -12.92 0.82 5.97
N GLY A 102 -12.65 -0.28 5.27
CA GLY A 102 -13.19 -0.54 3.92
C GLY A 102 -12.39 0.07 2.78
N ILE A 103 -11.40 0.93 3.06
CA ILE A 103 -10.61 1.60 2.02
C ILE A 103 -9.86 0.59 1.12
N HIS A 104 -9.78 0.89 -0.16
CA HIS A 104 -8.93 0.21 -1.12
C HIS A 104 -7.62 0.98 -1.35
N LEU A 105 -6.63 0.29 -1.91
CA LEU A 105 -5.32 0.90 -2.15
C LEU A 105 -5.39 2.13 -3.06
N HIS A 106 -6.27 2.11 -4.07
CA HIS A 106 -6.46 3.25 -4.98
C HIS A 106 -6.90 4.52 -4.24
N GLU A 107 -7.85 4.38 -3.33
CA GLU A 107 -8.38 5.48 -2.51
C GLU A 107 -7.32 5.97 -1.50
N ALA A 108 -6.55 5.05 -0.91
CA ALA A 108 -5.47 5.38 0.02
C ALA A 108 -4.37 6.26 -0.63
N LEU A 109 -4.19 6.21 -1.96
CA LEU A 109 -3.29 7.11 -2.69
C LEU A 109 -3.71 8.58 -2.60
N SER A 110 -4.99 8.86 -2.42
CA SER A 110 -5.54 10.23 -2.32
C SER A 110 -5.90 10.64 -0.90
N GLU A 111 -6.24 9.69 -0.03
CA GLU A 111 -6.72 9.96 1.32
C GLU A 111 -5.63 9.82 2.38
N GLU A 112 -4.89 8.70 2.40
CA GLU A 112 -3.90 8.42 3.44
C GLU A 112 -2.50 8.92 3.07
N LEU A 113 -2.06 8.69 1.83
CA LEU A 113 -0.69 8.98 1.42
C LEU A 113 -0.29 10.46 1.55
N PRO A 114 -1.12 11.47 1.15
CA PRO A 114 -0.75 12.88 1.33
C PRO A 114 -0.58 13.24 2.80
N LEU A 115 -1.43 12.71 3.68
CA LEU A 115 -1.34 12.92 5.12
C LEU A 115 -0.07 12.28 5.68
N ALA A 116 0.24 11.04 5.28
CA ALA A 116 1.47 10.37 5.70
C ALA A 116 2.71 11.19 5.33
N LEU A 117 2.78 11.70 4.09
CA LEU A 117 3.91 12.49 3.60
C LEU A 117 4.07 13.83 4.35
N SER A 118 2.98 14.45 4.82
CA SER A 118 3.02 15.71 5.55
C SER A 118 3.62 15.60 6.96
N THR A 119 3.75 14.38 7.51
CA THR A 119 4.15 14.15 8.92
C THR A 119 5.65 13.91 9.10
N ASN A 120 6.43 13.86 8.03
CA ASN A 120 7.85 13.49 8.06
C ASN A 120 8.12 12.19 8.86
N PRO A 121 7.54 11.04 8.45
CA PRO A 121 7.60 9.81 9.20
C PRO A 121 9.01 9.20 9.23
N ARG A 122 9.35 8.51 10.32
CA ARG A 122 10.54 7.65 10.42
C ARG A 122 10.20 6.16 10.35
N LEU A 123 8.95 5.80 10.63
CA LEU A 123 8.42 4.46 10.50
C LEU A 123 7.07 4.53 9.81
N ILE A 124 6.86 3.69 8.81
CA ILE A 124 5.56 3.51 8.15
C ILE A 124 5.22 2.02 8.16
N THR A 125 4.02 1.67 8.60
CA THR A 125 3.45 0.34 8.35
C THR A 125 2.34 0.44 7.33
N ILE A 126 2.20 -0.60 6.48
CA ILE A 126 1.21 -0.66 5.42
C ILE A 126 0.51 -2.03 5.46
N TRP A 127 -0.81 -2.03 5.52
CA TRP A 127 -1.61 -3.23 5.27
C TRP A 127 -2.88 -2.86 4.51
N LEU A 128 -2.78 -2.84 3.18
CA LEU A 128 -3.79 -2.39 2.21
C LEU A 128 -3.87 -3.40 1.06
N VAL A 129 -4.40 -4.59 1.31
CA VAL A 129 -4.46 -5.63 0.28
C VAL A 129 -5.71 -6.52 0.38
N ALA A 130 -6.23 -6.77 1.58
CA ALA A 130 -7.32 -7.71 1.77
C ALA A 130 -8.63 -7.23 1.11
N ASN A 131 -8.96 -5.94 1.25
CA ASN A 131 -10.17 -5.37 0.65
C ASN A 131 -10.14 -5.44 -0.88
N ASP A 132 -9.01 -5.06 -1.48
CA ASP A 132 -8.83 -5.10 -2.94
C ASP A 132 -8.94 -6.53 -3.47
N PHE A 133 -8.33 -7.50 -2.79
CA PHE A 133 -8.40 -8.90 -3.16
C PHE A 133 -9.84 -9.44 -3.10
N ILE A 134 -10.56 -9.17 -2.00
CA ILE A 134 -11.93 -9.65 -1.78
C ILE A 134 -12.93 -8.96 -2.73
N ALA A 135 -12.73 -7.68 -3.01
CA ALA A 135 -13.54 -6.92 -3.98
C ALA A 135 -13.24 -7.30 -5.43
N ASN A 136 -12.28 -8.20 -5.68
CA ASN A 136 -11.83 -8.58 -7.02
C ASN A 136 -11.33 -7.37 -7.84
N VAL A 137 -10.62 -6.44 -7.19
CA VAL A 137 -9.91 -5.38 -7.90
C VAL A 137 -8.97 -6.04 -8.93
N PRO A 138 -8.93 -5.56 -10.20
CA PRO A 138 -8.07 -6.14 -11.21
C PRO A 138 -6.61 -6.18 -10.74
N TYR A 139 -5.98 -7.34 -10.86
CA TYR A 139 -4.61 -7.59 -10.40
C TYR A 139 -3.61 -6.50 -10.84
N ASP A 140 -3.63 -6.16 -12.13
CA ASP A 140 -2.70 -5.17 -12.69
C ASP A 140 -2.96 -3.76 -12.16
N SER A 141 -4.22 -3.42 -11.86
CA SER A 141 -4.59 -2.15 -11.25
C SER A 141 -4.03 -2.04 -9.84
N TYR A 142 -4.24 -3.06 -9.00
CA TYR A 142 -3.66 -3.10 -7.66
C TYR A 142 -2.13 -3.00 -7.68
N MET A 143 -1.46 -3.77 -8.54
CA MET A 143 0.00 -3.77 -8.62
C MET A 143 0.56 -2.43 -9.10
N LYS A 144 -0.13 -1.74 -10.00
CA LYS A 144 0.19 -0.39 -10.43
C LYS A 144 0.06 0.62 -9.29
N ASP A 145 -1.02 0.53 -8.52
CA ASP A 145 -1.28 1.43 -7.39
C ASP A 145 -0.28 1.18 -6.25
N LEU A 146 0.06 -0.09 -5.97
CA LEU A 146 1.10 -0.44 -5.01
C LEU A 146 2.47 0.14 -5.42
N ASN A 147 2.84 -0.03 -6.68
CA ASN A 147 4.07 0.56 -7.21
C ASN A 147 4.07 2.09 -7.05
N THR A 148 2.94 2.75 -7.32
CA THR A 148 2.77 4.20 -7.16
C THR A 148 2.90 4.62 -5.71
N LEU A 149 2.25 3.90 -4.77
CA LEU A 149 2.35 4.16 -3.33
C LEU A 149 3.81 4.11 -2.86
N LEU A 150 4.49 2.99 -3.14
CA LEU A 150 5.85 2.77 -2.64
C LEU A 150 6.86 3.72 -3.31
N MET A 151 6.72 4.00 -4.59
CA MET A 151 7.50 5.01 -5.31
C MET A 151 7.37 6.38 -4.64
N ARG A 152 6.15 6.85 -4.38
CA ARG A 152 5.91 8.16 -3.77
C ARG A 152 6.42 8.24 -2.34
N LEU A 153 6.24 7.19 -1.55
CA LEU A 153 6.80 7.11 -0.20
C LEU A 153 8.33 7.17 -0.23
N ARG A 154 9.00 6.44 -1.10
CA ARG A 154 10.46 6.42 -1.19
C ARG A 154 11.06 7.69 -1.75
N SER A 155 10.40 8.34 -2.70
CA SER A 155 10.88 9.62 -3.24
C SER A 155 10.75 10.78 -2.24
N ALA A 156 9.84 10.69 -1.29
CA ALA A 156 9.53 11.78 -0.36
C ALA A 156 9.98 11.53 1.09
N THR A 157 10.37 10.29 1.46
CA THR A 157 10.76 9.96 2.84
C THR A 157 11.95 9.01 2.91
N HIS A 158 12.69 9.08 4.02
CA HIS A 158 13.69 8.09 4.41
C HIS A 158 13.14 7.11 5.48
N ALA A 159 11.82 7.06 5.65
CA ALA A 159 11.19 6.20 6.64
C ALA A 159 11.54 4.73 6.43
N ARG A 160 11.66 3.99 7.52
CA ARG A 160 11.57 2.54 7.48
C ARG A 160 10.14 2.16 7.11
N ILE A 161 9.96 1.40 6.05
CA ILE A 161 8.64 0.96 5.58
C ILE A 161 8.55 -0.55 5.76
N VAL A 162 7.49 -0.98 6.43
CA VAL A 162 7.17 -2.40 6.64
C VAL A 162 5.73 -2.63 6.16
N MET A 163 5.54 -3.62 5.32
CA MET A 163 4.25 -3.93 4.71
C MET A 163 3.86 -5.38 4.98
N ALA A 164 2.60 -5.64 5.32
CA ALA A 164 2.08 -7.00 5.38
C ALA A 164 1.50 -7.43 4.03
N ASN A 165 1.68 -8.71 3.70
CA ASN A 165 1.07 -9.36 2.55
C ASN A 165 -0.29 -9.98 2.90
N LEU A 166 -0.93 -10.69 1.94
CA LEU A 166 -2.16 -11.45 2.16
C LEU A 166 -1.89 -12.69 3.01
N PRO A 167 -2.65 -12.91 4.10
CA PRO A 167 -2.68 -14.20 4.76
C PRO A 167 -3.40 -15.25 3.91
N ASP A 168 -3.40 -16.52 4.34
CA ASP A 168 -4.28 -17.55 3.78
C ASP A 168 -5.73 -17.30 4.17
N LEU A 169 -6.42 -16.46 3.40
CA LEU A 169 -7.82 -16.11 3.63
C LEU A 169 -8.75 -17.34 3.63
N THR A 170 -8.37 -18.44 2.97
CA THR A 170 -9.21 -19.66 2.89
C THR A 170 -9.37 -20.36 4.25
N ARG A 171 -8.57 -19.97 5.25
CA ARG A 171 -8.65 -20.47 6.62
C ARG A 171 -9.58 -19.66 7.52
N LEU A 172 -10.00 -18.47 7.06
CA LEU A 172 -10.92 -17.64 7.84
C LEU A 172 -12.35 -18.23 7.84
N PRO A 173 -13.08 -18.13 8.96
CA PRO A 173 -14.45 -18.66 9.07
C PRO A 173 -15.39 -18.17 7.98
N VAL A 174 -15.29 -16.90 7.53
CA VAL A 174 -16.14 -16.36 6.46
C VAL A 174 -15.97 -17.08 5.12
N PHE A 175 -14.84 -17.76 4.90
CA PHE A 175 -14.55 -18.55 3.70
C PHE A 175 -14.75 -20.06 3.91
N SER A 176 -15.35 -20.49 5.04
CA SER A 176 -15.57 -21.91 5.36
C SER A 176 -16.44 -22.65 4.33
N ARG A 177 -17.34 -21.93 3.63
CA ARG A 177 -18.24 -22.50 2.61
C ARG A 177 -17.55 -22.83 1.27
N LEU A 178 -16.32 -22.37 1.05
CA LEU A 178 -15.56 -22.71 -0.15
C LEU A 178 -15.29 -24.22 -0.20
N ASN A 179 -15.59 -24.85 -1.33
CA ASN A 179 -15.21 -26.24 -1.55
C ASN A 179 -13.68 -26.38 -1.78
N LYS A 180 -13.17 -27.60 -1.83
CA LYS A 180 -11.73 -27.88 -1.97
C LYS A 180 -11.12 -27.23 -3.21
N GLN A 181 -11.82 -27.27 -4.34
CA GLN A 181 -11.34 -26.68 -5.60
C GLN A 181 -11.30 -25.16 -5.53
N GLN A 182 -12.33 -24.52 -4.96
CA GLN A 182 -12.38 -23.07 -4.75
C GLN A 182 -11.27 -22.61 -3.79
N LYS A 183 -11.06 -23.34 -2.69
CA LYS A 183 -9.95 -23.03 -1.77
C LYS A 183 -8.60 -23.10 -2.46
N ALA A 184 -8.37 -24.15 -3.25
CA ALA A 184 -7.11 -24.29 -3.98
C ALA A 184 -6.90 -23.16 -5.00
N ALA A 185 -7.93 -22.77 -5.74
CA ALA A 185 -7.87 -21.67 -6.71
C ALA A 185 -7.61 -20.33 -6.02
N THR A 186 -8.32 -20.05 -4.91
CA THR A 186 -8.11 -18.83 -4.10
C THR A 186 -6.69 -18.78 -3.57
N LEU A 187 -6.20 -19.88 -3.00
CA LEU A 187 -4.84 -19.97 -2.47
C LEU A 187 -3.78 -19.70 -3.55
N ALA A 188 -3.94 -20.30 -4.74
CA ALA A 188 -3.03 -20.05 -5.87
C ALA A 188 -3.04 -18.56 -6.29
N THR A 189 -4.21 -17.93 -6.25
CA THR A 189 -4.34 -16.49 -6.54
C THR A 189 -3.64 -15.64 -5.48
N ILE A 190 -3.83 -15.93 -4.19
CA ILE A 190 -3.14 -15.27 -3.08
C ILE A 190 -1.62 -15.39 -3.24
N GLN A 191 -1.11 -16.58 -3.53
CA GLN A 191 0.32 -16.83 -3.75
C GLN A 191 0.88 -15.98 -4.90
N ARG A 192 0.14 -15.90 -6.02
CA ARG A 192 0.52 -15.04 -7.15
C ARG A 192 0.58 -13.56 -6.75
N TRP A 193 -0.41 -13.08 -6.01
CA TRP A 193 -0.43 -11.70 -5.51
C TRP A 193 0.76 -11.44 -4.59
N ASN A 194 0.98 -12.30 -3.60
CA ASN A 194 2.06 -12.15 -2.63
C ASN A 194 3.44 -12.18 -3.27
N ALA A 195 3.66 -13.03 -4.27
CA ALA A 195 4.92 -13.05 -5.03
C ALA A 195 5.19 -11.69 -5.69
N ARG A 196 4.19 -11.11 -6.36
CA ARG A 196 4.36 -9.80 -7.00
C ARG A 196 4.47 -8.65 -6.01
N ILE A 197 3.73 -8.70 -4.91
CA ILE A 197 3.87 -7.74 -3.80
C ILE A 197 5.30 -7.77 -3.26
N ALA A 198 5.87 -8.95 -3.04
CA ALA A 198 7.25 -9.09 -2.57
C ALA A 198 8.27 -8.52 -3.56
N ASP A 199 8.09 -8.77 -4.86
CA ASP A 199 8.96 -8.20 -5.91
C ASP A 199 8.94 -6.65 -5.88
N ILE A 200 7.74 -6.06 -5.85
CA ILE A 200 7.57 -4.61 -5.81
C ILE A 200 8.16 -4.05 -4.50
N ALA A 201 7.84 -4.65 -3.35
CA ALA A 201 8.37 -4.25 -2.06
C ALA A 201 9.91 -4.29 -2.04
N GLY A 202 10.51 -5.35 -2.57
CA GLY A 202 11.96 -5.51 -2.69
C GLY A 202 12.61 -4.41 -3.51
N HIS A 203 11.99 -4.02 -4.64
CA HIS A 203 12.47 -2.92 -5.48
C HIS A 203 12.57 -1.59 -4.71
N TYR A 204 11.63 -1.35 -3.78
CA TYR A 204 11.61 -0.14 -2.96
C TYR A 204 12.24 -0.33 -1.57
N ASN A 205 12.97 -1.41 -1.32
CA ASN A 205 13.57 -1.71 -0.02
C ASN A 205 12.54 -1.64 1.14
N VAL A 206 11.37 -2.26 0.93
CA VAL A 206 10.28 -2.40 1.91
C VAL A 206 10.34 -3.80 2.51
N SER A 207 10.35 -3.88 3.84
CA SER A 207 10.31 -5.17 4.54
C SER A 207 8.89 -5.76 4.50
N ILE A 208 8.78 -7.06 4.25
CA ILE A 208 7.49 -7.77 4.25
C ILE A 208 7.28 -8.50 5.57
N VAL A 209 6.12 -8.31 6.17
CA VAL A 209 5.53 -9.23 7.17
C VAL A 209 4.81 -10.31 6.38
N ASP A 210 5.41 -11.48 6.29
CA ASP A 210 4.85 -12.61 5.53
C ASP A 210 3.77 -13.33 6.34
N LEU A 211 2.53 -12.84 6.24
CA LEU A 211 1.37 -13.44 6.90
C LEU A 211 0.97 -14.78 6.27
N MET A 212 1.33 -15.00 5.01
CA MET A 212 1.06 -16.28 4.34
C MET A 212 1.83 -17.43 5.00
N SER A 213 3.09 -17.20 5.35
CA SER A 213 3.91 -18.20 6.07
C SER A 213 3.38 -18.51 7.47
N GLN A 214 2.56 -17.62 8.05
CA GLN A 214 1.95 -17.77 9.36
C GLN A 214 0.58 -18.47 9.33
N ALA A 215 0.17 -19.04 8.19
CA ALA A 215 -1.15 -19.62 7.99
C ALA A 215 -1.51 -20.72 9.01
N SER A 216 -0.52 -21.45 9.55
CA SER A 216 -0.74 -22.45 10.61
C SER A 216 -1.29 -21.84 11.90
N LEU A 217 -0.92 -20.59 12.22
CA LEU A 217 -1.41 -19.90 13.42
C LEU A 217 -2.94 -19.75 13.39
N LEU A 218 -3.55 -19.51 12.21
CA LEU A 218 -5.01 -19.39 12.09
C LEU A 218 -5.74 -20.72 12.39
N THR A 219 -5.03 -21.85 12.27
CA THR A 219 -5.60 -23.18 12.60
C THR A 219 -5.33 -23.56 14.06
N SER A 220 -4.12 -23.29 14.56
CA SER A 220 -3.73 -23.63 15.94
C SER A 220 -4.28 -22.64 16.98
N HIS A 221 -4.67 -21.43 16.54
CA HIS A 221 -5.16 -20.35 17.39
C HIS A 221 -6.44 -19.72 16.81
N PRO A 222 -7.58 -20.46 16.86
CA PRO A 222 -8.84 -19.94 16.36
C PRO A 222 -9.27 -18.65 17.10
N GLU A 223 -8.82 -18.48 18.34
CA GLU A 223 -9.04 -17.27 19.15
C GLU A 223 -8.38 -16.01 18.57
N TYR A 224 -7.50 -16.13 17.59
CA TYR A 224 -6.91 -14.96 16.90
C TYR A 224 -7.88 -14.29 15.95
N ILE A 225 -8.99 -14.93 15.59
CA ILE A 225 -10.04 -14.36 14.75
C ILE A 225 -11.20 -13.89 15.65
N SER A 226 -11.71 -12.70 15.37
CA SER A 226 -12.85 -12.13 16.10
C SER A 226 -14.16 -12.84 15.74
N GLY A 227 -15.22 -12.52 16.48
CA GLY A 227 -16.54 -13.13 16.28
C GLY A 227 -17.19 -12.87 14.92
N ASP A 228 -16.67 -11.92 14.12
CA ASP A 228 -17.13 -11.68 12.75
C ASP A 228 -16.54 -12.69 11.74
N GLY A 229 -15.59 -13.50 12.18
CA GLY A 229 -14.96 -14.55 11.36
C GLY A 229 -13.98 -14.04 10.29
N PHE A 230 -13.60 -12.76 10.32
CA PHE A 230 -12.73 -12.14 9.35
C PHE A 230 -11.58 -11.34 9.98
N HIS A 231 -11.91 -10.36 10.82
CA HIS A 231 -10.90 -9.51 11.44
C HIS A 231 -10.17 -10.23 12.58
N PRO A 232 -8.94 -9.85 12.89
CA PRO A 232 -8.26 -10.34 14.08
C PRO A 232 -8.99 -9.94 15.36
N SER A 233 -8.96 -10.79 16.35
CA SER A 233 -9.33 -10.48 17.74
C SER A 233 -8.22 -9.66 18.41
N ALA A 234 -8.42 -9.24 19.66
CA ALA A 234 -7.38 -8.61 20.47
C ALA A 234 -6.11 -9.48 20.57
N ALA A 235 -6.26 -10.81 20.71
CA ALA A 235 -5.14 -11.75 20.71
C ALA A 235 -4.45 -11.84 19.33
N GLY A 236 -5.23 -11.87 18.25
CA GLY A 236 -4.71 -11.84 16.89
C GLY A 236 -3.94 -10.56 16.60
N TYR A 237 -4.45 -9.42 17.01
CA TYR A 237 -3.73 -8.14 16.85
C TYR A 237 -2.45 -8.05 17.68
N ALA A 238 -2.43 -8.64 18.88
CA ALA A 238 -1.20 -8.72 19.67
C ALA A 238 -0.13 -9.54 18.93
N GLN A 239 -0.52 -10.65 18.29
CA GLN A 239 0.38 -11.45 17.47
C GLN A 239 0.84 -10.67 16.22
N LEU A 240 -0.06 -9.98 15.52
CA LEU A 240 0.30 -9.12 14.38
C LEU A 240 1.29 -8.03 14.78
N ALA A 241 1.08 -7.36 15.91
CA ALA A 241 2.02 -6.36 16.42
C ALA A 241 3.40 -6.95 16.67
N ASN A 242 3.49 -8.21 17.13
CA ASN A 242 4.77 -8.91 17.29
C ASN A 242 5.44 -9.21 15.94
N LEU A 243 4.68 -9.66 14.93
CA LEU A 243 5.20 -9.94 13.60
C LEU A 243 5.72 -8.67 12.92
N PHE A 244 4.97 -7.56 12.98
CA PHE A 244 5.45 -6.26 12.51
C PHE A 244 6.71 -5.82 13.25
N TRP A 245 6.73 -5.96 14.57
CA TRP A 245 7.89 -5.60 15.39
C TRP A 245 9.15 -6.39 15.01
N GLN A 246 9.01 -7.68 14.72
CA GLN A 246 10.12 -8.53 14.26
C GLN A 246 10.69 -8.06 12.91
N SER A 247 9.82 -7.54 12.03
CA SER A 247 10.23 -7.01 10.72
C SER A 247 10.81 -5.58 10.79
N ILE A 248 10.64 -4.90 11.93
CA ILE A 248 11.18 -3.55 12.19
C ILE A 248 12.58 -3.60 12.80
N ARG A 249 12.93 -4.64 13.51
CA ARG A 249 14.24 -4.78 14.22
C ARG A 249 15.36 -5.18 13.30
#